data_4ba11a13b2f853efc16e7d8294619b78
#
_entry.id   4ba11a13b2f853efc16e7d8294619b78
#
_cell.length_a   1.000
_cell.length_b   1.000
_cell.length_c   1.000
_cell.angle_alpha   90.00
_cell.angle_beta   90.00
_cell.angle_gamma   90.00
#
_symmetry.space_group_name_H-M   'P 1'
#
loop_
_entity.id
_entity.type
_entity.pdbx_description
1 polymer ?
#
loop_
_entity_poly.entity_id
_entity_poly.type
_entity_poly.pdbx_seq_one_letter_code
_entity_poly.pdbx_strand_id
1 'polypeptide(L)'
;MIRREELPAAVLALDEICFPGDYRITPENALWWVVWCGEQPVGYAGLRPCMAEVNRGIGFFNRAGVVAEHRGKGLQKRLIRAREAGARAAGLREVVTYVASWNCASMNSLIACGYKTYSPAVKWGGAGAVYFWKQLTQKGK
;
A
#
# COMPACT_ATOMS: atom_id res chain seq x y z
N MET A 1 12.10 11.98 0.08
CA MET A 1 12.16 11.37 1.44
C MET A 1 10.80 10.76 1.80
N ILE A 2 10.80 9.56 2.35
CA ILE A 2 9.57 8.90 2.79
C ILE A 2 9.48 9.01 4.30
N ARG A 3 8.33 9.51 4.82
CA ARG A 3 8.09 9.65 6.25
C ARG A 3 6.76 9.05 6.65
N ARG A 4 6.70 8.48 7.86
CA ARG A 4 5.43 8.17 8.50
C ARG A 4 4.66 9.47 8.72
N GLU A 5 3.38 9.46 8.37
CA GLU A 5 2.55 10.65 8.46
C GLU A 5 1.43 10.41 9.46
N GLU A 6 1.36 11.23 10.49
CA GLU A 6 0.34 11.12 11.53
C GLU A 6 -0.87 11.99 11.26
N LEU A 7 -0.68 13.07 10.49
CA LEU A 7 -1.76 13.96 10.15
C LEU A 7 -2.30 13.57 8.76
N PRO A 8 -3.61 13.42 8.63
CA PRO A 8 -4.16 12.91 7.36
C PRO A 8 -4.24 13.94 6.24
N ALA A 9 -3.93 15.21 6.48
CA ALA A 9 -4.14 16.26 5.48
C ALA A 9 -3.40 16.00 4.18
N ALA A 10 -2.11 15.63 4.24
CA ALA A 10 -1.33 15.35 3.03
C ALA A 10 -1.84 14.10 2.31
N VAL A 11 -2.25 13.09 3.06
CA VAL A 11 -2.81 11.84 2.51
C VAL A 11 -4.09 12.13 1.75
N LEU A 12 -5.00 12.89 2.35
CA LEU A 12 -6.28 13.22 1.71
C LEU A 12 -6.07 14.07 0.46
N ALA A 13 -5.14 15.02 0.50
CA ALA A 13 -4.84 15.85 -0.66
C ALA A 13 -4.28 15.03 -1.82
N LEU A 14 -3.35 14.11 -1.52
CA LEU A 14 -2.78 13.23 -2.54
C LEU A 14 -3.81 12.26 -3.10
N ASP A 15 -4.71 11.74 -2.25
CA ASP A 15 -5.75 10.84 -2.71
C ASP A 15 -6.68 11.51 -3.70
N GLU A 16 -7.03 12.76 -3.45
CA GLU A 16 -7.87 13.55 -4.37
C GLU A 16 -7.19 13.74 -5.73
N ILE A 17 -5.87 13.95 -5.73
CA ILE A 17 -5.10 14.10 -6.97
C ILE A 17 -5.00 12.78 -7.72
N CYS A 18 -4.67 11.70 -7.01
CA CYS A 18 -4.39 10.40 -7.63
C CYS A 18 -5.64 9.63 -8.00
N PHE A 19 -6.74 9.82 -7.26
CA PHE A 19 -7.99 9.08 -7.46
C PHE A 19 -9.18 10.04 -7.43
N PRO A 20 -9.22 11.03 -8.32
CA PRO A 20 -10.32 12.01 -8.33
C PRO A 20 -11.64 11.31 -8.63
N GLY A 21 -12.66 11.64 -7.84
CA GLY A 21 -14.00 11.06 -8.03
C GLY A 21 -14.17 9.66 -7.49
N ASP A 22 -13.13 9.05 -6.90
CA ASP A 22 -13.24 7.75 -6.27
C ASP A 22 -13.83 7.91 -4.86
N TYR A 23 -14.19 6.78 -4.22
CA TYR A 23 -14.68 6.83 -2.85
C TYR A 23 -13.62 7.44 -1.93
N ARG A 24 -14.08 8.12 -0.89
CA ARG A 24 -13.18 8.75 0.06
C ARG A 24 -12.60 7.72 1.02
N ILE A 25 -11.29 7.73 1.18
CA ILE A 25 -10.63 6.85 2.13
C ILE A 25 -10.86 7.34 3.57
N THR A 26 -10.68 6.43 4.54
CA THR A 26 -10.79 6.72 5.97
C THR A 26 -9.38 6.66 6.57
N PRO A 27 -8.64 7.78 6.59
CA PRO A 27 -7.21 7.71 6.93
C PRO A 27 -6.94 7.32 8.38
N GLU A 28 -7.89 7.50 9.29
CA GLU A 28 -7.72 7.16 10.70
C GLU A 28 -7.53 5.67 10.96
N ASN A 29 -7.95 4.82 10.01
CA ASN A 29 -7.93 3.36 10.18
C ASN A 29 -6.67 2.70 9.66
N ALA A 30 -5.64 3.49 9.30
CA ALA A 30 -4.43 2.97 8.70
C ALA A 30 -3.21 3.75 9.13
N LEU A 31 -2.05 3.14 8.96
CA LEU A 31 -0.78 3.82 9.03
C LEU A 31 -0.44 4.33 7.64
N TRP A 32 0.12 5.53 7.55
CA TRP A 32 0.39 6.16 6.27
C TRP A 32 1.84 6.60 6.15
N TRP A 33 2.36 6.49 4.94
CA TRP A 33 3.68 7.02 4.56
C TRP A 33 3.48 7.99 3.41
N VAL A 34 4.22 9.08 3.46
CA VAL A 34 4.17 10.11 2.41
C VAL A 34 5.58 10.33 1.89
N VAL A 35 5.71 10.39 0.57
CA VAL A 35 6.95 10.78 -0.10
C VAL A 35 6.94 12.28 -0.28
N TRP A 36 8.00 12.92 0.18
CA TRP A 36 8.16 14.37 0.09
C TRP A 36 9.28 14.72 -0.88
N CYS A 37 9.02 15.67 -1.76
CA CYS A 37 10.02 16.31 -2.61
C CYS A 37 10.15 17.73 -2.10
N GLY A 38 11.15 17.97 -1.21
CA GLY A 38 11.19 19.19 -0.43
C GLY A 38 9.97 19.28 0.48
N GLU A 39 9.17 20.33 0.34
CA GLU A 39 7.94 20.50 1.12
C GLU A 39 6.69 20.05 0.36
N GLN A 40 6.87 19.45 -0.82
CA GLN A 40 5.77 19.02 -1.66
C GLN A 40 5.53 17.52 -1.47
N PRO A 41 4.32 17.10 -1.05
CA PRO A 41 4.00 15.68 -1.01
C PRO A 41 3.71 15.17 -2.41
N VAL A 42 4.35 14.07 -2.80
CA VAL A 42 4.27 13.57 -4.18
C VAL A 42 3.84 12.10 -4.27
N GLY A 43 3.73 11.40 -3.14
CA GLY A 43 3.26 10.03 -3.12
C GLY A 43 2.83 9.62 -1.73
N TYR A 44 2.02 8.58 -1.64
CA TYR A 44 1.49 8.12 -0.36
C TYR A 44 1.11 6.65 -0.44
N ALA A 45 1.07 6.00 0.71
CA ALA A 45 0.66 4.60 0.79
C ALA A 45 0.23 4.25 2.21
N GLY A 46 -0.73 3.36 2.32
CA GLY A 46 -1.30 2.96 3.60
C GLY A 46 -1.13 1.49 3.91
N LEU A 47 -1.22 1.19 5.21
CA LEU A 47 -1.17 -0.16 5.75
C LEU A 47 -2.16 -0.26 6.90
N ARG A 48 -2.97 -1.31 6.91
CA ARG A 48 -3.88 -1.59 8.03
C ARG A 48 -4.00 -3.10 8.22
N PRO A 49 -4.54 -3.56 9.37
CA PRO A 49 -4.85 -4.99 9.51
C PRO A 49 -5.84 -5.42 8.44
N CYS A 50 -5.66 -6.61 7.89
CA CYS A 50 -6.57 -7.14 6.89
C CYS A 50 -7.85 -7.63 7.55
N MET A 51 -8.95 -6.92 7.32
CA MET A 51 -10.24 -7.24 7.94
C MET A 51 -10.79 -8.58 7.49
N ALA A 52 -10.44 -9.04 6.29
CA ALA A 52 -10.89 -10.32 5.78
C ALA A 52 -10.12 -11.49 6.41
N GLU A 53 -8.97 -11.21 7.03
CA GLU A 53 -8.08 -12.23 7.60
C GLU A 53 -7.60 -11.82 9.00
N VAL A 54 -8.52 -11.29 9.78
CA VAL A 54 -8.27 -10.81 11.14
C VAL A 54 -7.74 -11.96 12.02
N ASN A 55 -6.87 -11.66 12.96
CA ASN A 55 -6.27 -12.58 13.91
C ASN A 55 -5.18 -13.49 13.35
N ARG A 56 -4.73 -13.26 12.11
CA ARG A 56 -3.70 -14.08 11.50
C ARG A 56 -2.36 -13.34 11.35
N GLY A 57 -2.26 -12.12 11.85
CA GLY A 57 -1.05 -11.32 11.71
C GLY A 57 -0.82 -10.87 10.27
N ILE A 58 -1.90 -10.56 9.56
CA ILE A 58 -1.87 -10.19 8.15
C ILE A 58 -2.21 -8.71 8.01
N GLY A 59 -1.32 -7.97 7.32
CA GLY A 59 -1.56 -6.59 6.97
C GLY A 59 -2.12 -6.46 5.57
N PHE A 60 -2.82 -5.39 5.32
CA PHE A 60 -3.39 -5.06 4.03
C PHE A 60 -2.81 -3.73 3.55
N PHE A 61 -2.18 -3.75 2.36
CA PHE A 61 -1.76 -2.52 1.69
C PHE A 61 -3.00 -1.94 1.01
N ASN A 62 -3.57 -0.92 1.62
CA ASN A 62 -4.79 -0.34 1.10
C ASN A 62 -4.51 0.63 -0.06
N ARG A 63 -4.61 1.90 0.13
CA ARG A 63 -4.48 2.86 -0.97
C ARG A 63 -3.03 3.31 -1.15
N ALA A 64 -2.57 3.44 -2.39
CA ALA A 64 -1.27 4.00 -2.69
C ALA A 64 -1.33 4.75 -4.01
N GLY A 65 -0.61 5.85 -4.11
CA GLY A 65 -0.55 6.63 -5.34
C GLY A 65 0.70 7.49 -5.38
N VAL A 66 1.12 7.82 -6.60
CA VAL A 66 2.22 8.75 -6.88
C VAL A 66 1.70 9.73 -7.92
N VAL A 67 1.95 11.02 -7.72
CA VAL A 67 1.52 12.03 -8.68
C VAL A 67 2.22 11.80 -10.03
N ALA A 68 1.53 12.16 -11.12
CA ALA A 68 1.97 11.81 -12.47
C ALA A 68 3.40 12.26 -12.76
N GLU A 69 3.78 13.45 -12.31
CA GLU A 69 5.09 14.04 -12.57
C GLU A 69 6.24 13.30 -11.91
N HIS A 70 5.95 12.47 -10.92
CA HIS A 70 6.95 11.72 -10.15
C HIS A 70 6.88 10.22 -10.38
N ARG A 71 6.10 9.76 -11.34
CA ARG A 71 6.03 8.35 -11.70
C ARG A 71 7.28 7.92 -12.49
N GLY A 72 7.55 6.62 -12.51
CA GLY A 72 8.69 6.07 -13.22
C GLY A 72 10.02 6.24 -12.50
N LYS A 73 10.01 6.61 -11.22
CA LYS A 73 11.23 6.84 -10.43
C LYS A 73 11.42 5.80 -9.32
N GLY A 74 10.64 4.73 -9.34
CA GLY A 74 10.75 3.68 -8.32
C GLY A 74 10.09 4.01 -6.99
N LEU A 75 9.26 5.05 -6.90
CA LEU A 75 8.65 5.45 -5.64
C LEU A 75 7.65 4.43 -5.12
N GLN A 76 6.91 3.77 -6.01
CA GLN A 76 5.98 2.71 -5.59
C GLN A 76 6.72 1.58 -4.86
N LYS A 77 7.85 1.14 -5.38
CA LYS A 77 8.66 0.09 -4.74
C LYS A 77 9.17 0.56 -3.38
N ARG A 78 9.62 1.80 -3.28
CA ARG A 78 10.09 2.36 -2.02
C ARG A 78 8.96 2.44 -0.99
N LEU A 79 7.74 2.78 -1.42
CA LEU A 79 6.57 2.79 -0.56
C LEU A 79 6.19 1.37 -0.11
N ILE A 80 6.32 0.38 -0.97
CA ILE A 80 6.12 -1.02 -0.60
C ILE A 80 7.10 -1.40 0.52
N ARG A 81 8.37 -1.11 0.34
CA ARG A 81 9.40 -1.43 1.34
C ARG A 81 9.18 -0.71 2.66
N ALA A 82 8.76 0.55 2.63
CA ALA A 82 8.47 1.30 3.85
C ALA A 82 7.30 0.66 4.61
N ARG A 83 6.25 0.26 3.90
CA ARG A 83 5.10 -0.40 4.53
C ARG A 83 5.47 -1.78 5.09
N GLU A 84 6.35 -2.51 4.41
CA GLU A 84 6.84 -3.79 4.93
C GLU A 84 7.59 -3.61 6.25
N ALA A 85 8.44 -2.60 6.32
CA ALA A 85 9.15 -2.30 7.57
C ALA A 85 8.16 -1.94 8.69
N GLY A 86 7.14 -1.15 8.37
CA GLY A 86 6.08 -0.82 9.32
C GLY A 86 5.28 -2.04 9.75
N ALA A 87 4.99 -2.94 8.83
CA ALA A 87 4.28 -4.18 9.13
C ALA A 87 5.08 -5.06 10.08
N ARG A 88 6.38 -5.22 9.83
CA ARG A 88 7.25 -5.99 10.72
C ARG A 88 7.30 -5.36 12.11
N ALA A 89 7.42 -4.05 12.19
CA ALA A 89 7.44 -3.33 13.47
C ALA A 89 6.14 -3.51 14.24
N ALA A 90 5.02 -3.68 13.54
CA ALA A 90 3.71 -3.93 14.15
C ALA A 90 3.47 -5.41 14.48
N GLY A 91 4.43 -6.29 14.21
CA GLY A 91 4.29 -7.71 14.47
C GLY A 91 3.51 -8.49 13.42
N LEU A 92 3.22 -7.88 12.28
CA LEU A 92 2.55 -8.56 11.19
C LEU A 92 3.55 -9.45 10.45
N ARG A 93 3.10 -10.61 10.01
CA ARG A 93 3.94 -11.62 9.38
C ARG A 93 3.70 -11.79 7.91
N GLU A 94 2.57 -11.32 7.43
CA GLU A 94 2.19 -11.43 6.02
C GLU A 94 1.51 -10.15 5.58
N VAL A 95 1.57 -9.90 4.29
CA VAL A 95 0.89 -8.76 3.67
C VAL A 95 0.08 -9.27 2.48
N VAL A 96 -1.14 -8.79 2.38
CA VAL A 96 -2.00 -9.03 1.23
C VAL A 96 -2.42 -7.68 0.63
N THR A 97 -2.75 -7.70 -0.64
CA THR A 97 -3.31 -6.53 -1.31
C THR A 97 -4.06 -7.00 -2.57
N TYR A 98 -4.77 -6.09 -3.19
CA TYR A 98 -5.34 -6.36 -4.50
C TYR A 98 -5.10 -5.16 -5.40
N VAL A 99 -5.09 -5.42 -6.70
CA VAL A 99 -4.85 -4.41 -7.71
C VAL A 99 -5.85 -4.64 -8.84
N ALA A 100 -6.34 -3.56 -9.43
CA ALA A 100 -7.19 -3.68 -10.61
C ALA A 100 -6.42 -4.38 -11.74
N SER A 101 -7.08 -5.28 -12.45
CA SER A 101 -6.42 -6.12 -13.46
C SER A 101 -5.78 -5.33 -14.60
N TRP A 102 -6.21 -4.08 -14.82
CA TRP A 102 -5.63 -3.23 -15.85
C TRP A 102 -4.38 -2.47 -15.37
N ASN A 103 -4.09 -2.48 -14.08
CA ASN A 103 -3.00 -1.66 -13.52
C ASN A 103 -1.69 -2.45 -13.50
N CYS A 104 -1.10 -2.63 -14.67
CA CYS A 104 0.13 -3.41 -14.85
C CYS A 104 1.32 -2.82 -14.10
N ALA A 105 1.42 -1.48 -14.02
CA ALA A 105 2.53 -0.84 -13.33
C ALA A 105 2.54 -1.20 -11.84
N SER A 106 1.38 -1.18 -11.19
CA SER A 106 1.27 -1.55 -9.79
C SER A 106 1.59 -3.04 -9.57
N MET A 107 1.06 -3.90 -10.45
CA MET A 107 1.34 -5.34 -10.36
C MET A 107 2.83 -5.62 -10.53
N ASN A 108 3.48 -4.97 -11.49
CA ASN A 108 4.91 -5.16 -11.73
C ASN A 108 5.75 -4.72 -10.53
N SER A 109 5.36 -3.65 -9.86
CA SER A 109 6.06 -3.20 -8.64
C SER A 109 5.95 -4.24 -7.52
N LEU A 110 4.77 -4.82 -7.34
CA LEU A 110 4.57 -5.86 -6.34
C LEU A 110 5.39 -7.12 -6.67
N ILE A 111 5.34 -7.57 -7.91
CA ILE A 111 6.12 -8.73 -8.35
C ILE A 111 7.61 -8.50 -8.13
N ALA A 112 8.10 -7.32 -8.50
CA ALA A 112 9.51 -6.97 -8.30
C ALA A 112 9.90 -6.97 -6.81
N CYS A 113 8.95 -6.72 -5.92
CA CYS A 113 9.19 -6.75 -4.48
C CYS A 113 8.92 -8.14 -3.85
N GLY A 114 8.69 -9.15 -4.66
CA GLY A 114 8.57 -10.53 -4.19
C GLY A 114 7.16 -11.00 -3.88
N TYR A 115 6.14 -10.25 -4.29
CA TYR A 115 4.75 -10.65 -4.09
C TYR A 115 4.32 -11.67 -5.12
N LYS A 116 3.45 -12.57 -4.71
CA LYS A 116 2.89 -13.62 -5.56
C LYS A 116 1.37 -13.46 -5.61
N THR A 117 0.78 -13.84 -6.73
CA THR A 117 -0.68 -13.86 -6.86
C THR A 117 -1.27 -15.01 -6.07
N TYR A 118 -2.49 -14.83 -5.59
CA TYR A 118 -3.24 -15.90 -4.94
C TYR A 118 -4.72 -15.68 -5.15
N SER A 119 -5.52 -16.70 -4.84
CA SER A 119 -6.97 -16.64 -4.99
C SER A 119 -7.63 -16.84 -3.63
N PRO A 120 -8.09 -15.75 -2.97
CA PRO A 120 -8.75 -15.90 -1.67
C PRO A 120 -10.10 -16.60 -1.80
N ALA A 121 -10.53 -17.28 -0.74
CA ALA A 121 -11.84 -17.93 -0.70
C ALA A 121 -12.99 -16.93 -0.89
N VAL A 122 -12.84 -15.73 -0.32
CA VAL A 122 -13.78 -14.62 -0.50
C VAL A 122 -13.09 -13.55 -1.32
N LYS A 123 -13.73 -13.09 -2.40
CA LYS A 123 -13.17 -12.05 -3.28
C LYS A 123 -13.46 -10.66 -2.71
N TRP A 124 -12.78 -10.33 -1.63
CA TRP A 124 -13.03 -9.13 -0.84
C TRP A 124 -12.63 -7.83 -1.53
N GLY A 125 -11.85 -7.90 -2.61
CA GLY A 125 -11.45 -6.71 -3.39
C GLY A 125 -12.37 -6.39 -4.55
N GLY A 126 -13.45 -7.16 -4.73
CA GLY A 126 -14.43 -6.94 -5.79
C GLY A 126 -14.05 -7.60 -7.11
N ALA A 127 -14.90 -7.39 -8.10
CA ALA A 127 -14.71 -7.98 -9.44
C ALA A 127 -13.52 -7.32 -10.14
N GLY A 128 -12.77 -8.11 -10.89
CA GLY A 128 -11.62 -7.61 -11.66
C GLY A 128 -10.38 -7.34 -10.84
N ALA A 129 -10.37 -7.74 -9.56
CA ALA A 129 -9.19 -7.58 -8.73
C ALA A 129 -8.24 -8.77 -8.89
N VAL A 130 -6.95 -8.49 -8.88
CA VAL A 130 -5.90 -9.51 -8.82
C VAL A 130 -5.28 -9.41 -7.43
N TYR A 131 -5.19 -10.52 -6.73
CA TYR A 131 -4.77 -10.56 -5.34
C TYR A 131 -3.30 -10.97 -5.24
N PHE A 132 -2.56 -10.29 -4.35
CA PHE A 132 -1.14 -10.51 -4.14
C PHE A 132 -0.87 -10.75 -2.67
N TRP A 133 0.16 -11.55 -2.40
CA TRP A 133 0.52 -11.98 -1.07
C TRP A 133 2.04 -12.09 -0.94
N LYS A 134 2.54 -11.77 0.24
CA LYS A 134 3.95 -11.98 0.58
C LYS A 134 4.08 -12.31 2.06
N GLN A 135 4.91 -13.31 2.35
CA GLN A 135 5.31 -13.60 3.73
C GLN A 135 6.52 -12.73 4.06
N LEU A 136 6.46 -12.03 5.19
CA LEU A 136 7.53 -11.15 5.61
C LEU A 136 8.56 -11.91 6.43
N THR A 137 9.84 -11.69 6.11
CA THR A 137 10.94 -12.24 6.89
C THR A 137 11.21 -11.31 8.07
N GLN A 138 11.30 -11.88 9.28
CA GLN A 138 11.62 -11.11 10.46
C GLN A 138 13.11 -10.84 10.51
N LYS A 139 13.49 -9.57 10.69
CA LYS A 139 14.89 -9.20 10.83
C LYS A 139 15.45 -9.68 12.17
N GLY A 140 16.72 -10.06 12.17
CA GLY A 140 17.39 -10.49 13.38
C GLY A 140 17.16 -11.95 13.74
N LYS A 141 16.55 -12.68 12.85
CA LYS A 141 16.29 -14.10 13.04
C LYS A 141 17.28 -14.95 12.29
#